data_d9624d8ba592c29615875f0cf6d6b142
#
_entry.id   d9624d8ba592c29615875f0cf6d6b142
#
_cell.length_a   1.000
_cell.length_b   1.000
_cell.length_c   1.000
_cell.angle_alpha   90.00
_cell.angle_beta   90.00
_cell.angle_gamma   90.00
#
_symmetry.space_group_name_H-M   'P 1'
#
loop_
_entity.id
_entity.type
_entity.pdbx_description
1 polymer ?
#
loop_
_entity_poly.entity_id
_entity_poly.type
_entity_poly.pdbx_seq_one_letter_code
_entity_poly.pdbx_strand_id
1 'polypeptide(L)'
;QQTFPKLLQTAGYQTSIIGKWHLITEPQGFDYWCILSGQHEQGDYYNPDFIENGKHVVEQGYVTDIVTDKAIEYLEHRDKSRPFCMMFHQKAPHRNWMPAPRHLGMFNNTIFPEPGTLFDTYEGRGRAAKEQDMSIEHTLTDDWDLKLLTREEMLKDTANRLYQVYKRMPAVVQNKWDSVYA
;
A
#
# COMPACT_ATOMS: atom_id res chain seq x y z
N GLN A 1 3.75 -27.41 -4.38
CA GLN A 1 4.83 -26.95 -3.49
C GLN A 1 4.34 -26.94 -2.04
N GLN A 2 5.25 -27.28 -1.12
CA GLN A 2 4.98 -27.19 0.30
C GLN A 2 5.30 -25.78 0.79
N THR A 3 4.33 -25.16 1.47
CA THR A 3 4.47 -23.83 2.05
C THR A 3 4.07 -23.87 3.53
N PHE A 4 4.58 -22.94 4.34
CA PHE A 4 4.29 -22.95 5.76
C PHE A 4 2.78 -22.80 6.08
N PRO A 5 1.96 -22.04 5.32
CA PRO A 5 0.52 -22.02 5.61
C PRO A 5 -0.15 -23.39 5.46
N LYS A 6 0.22 -24.16 4.42
CA LYS A 6 -0.29 -25.53 4.23
C LYS A 6 0.11 -26.47 5.39
N LEU A 7 1.33 -26.31 5.90
CA LEU A 7 1.79 -27.08 7.07
C LEU A 7 1.01 -26.71 8.33
N LEU A 8 0.75 -25.43 8.54
CA LEU A 8 -0.03 -24.95 9.67
C LEU A 8 -1.48 -25.46 9.60
N GLN A 9 -2.11 -25.45 8.42
CA GLN A 9 -3.43 -26.07 8.24
C GLN A 9 -3.41 -27.56 8.64
N THR A 10 -2.41 -28.30 8.20
CA THR A 10 -2.26 -29.73 8.59
C THR A 10 -2.07 -29.90 10.10
N ALA A 11 -1.46 -28.93 10.77
CA ALA A 11 -1.31 -28.91 12.22
C ALA A 11 -2.54 -28.37 12.98
N GLY A 12 -3.65 -28.10 12.28
CA GLY A 12 -4.92 -27.68 12.90
C GLY A 12 -5.09 -26.17 13.05
N TYR A 13 -4.19 -25.37 12.54
CA TYR A 13 -4.33 -23.91 12.56
C TYR A 13 -5.39 -23.43 11.57
N GLN A 14 -6.10 -22.38 11.93
CA GLN A 14 -6.80 -21.53 10.96
C GLN A 14 -5.81 -20.59 10.32
N THR A 15 -5.84 -20.46 9.01
CA THR A 15 -4.87 -19.66 8.27
C THR A 15 -5.58 -18.58 7.47
N SER A 16 -5.06 -17.37 7.50
CA SER A 16 -5.59 -16.28 6.68
C SER A 16 -4.49 -15.38 6.13
N ILE A 17 -4.80 -14.71 5.00
CA ILE A 17 -4.01 -13.59 4.49
C ILE A 17 -4.92 -12.44 4.11
N ILE A 18 -4.59 -11.25 4.57
CA ILE A 18 -5.37 -10.03 4.34
C ILE A 18 -4.42 -8.89 3.94
N GLY A 19 -4.67 -8.30 2.78
CA GLY A 19 -3.92 -7.18 2.25
C GLY A 19 -3.03 -7.52 1.04
N LYS A 20 -1.81 -7.03 0.98
CA LYS A 20 -0.96 -7.16 -0.19
C LYS A 20 -0.39 -8.58 -0.35
N TRP A 21 -0.67 -9.22 -1.48
CA TRP A 21 -0.14 -10.53 -1.84
C TRP A 21 1.02 -10.47 -2.85
N HIS A 22 0.81 -9.85 -4.01
CA HIS A 22 1.82 -9.56 -5.05
C HIS A 22 2.61 -10.79 -5.53
N LEU A 23 1.98 -11.96 -5.57
CA LEU A 23 2.61 -13.20 -6.05
C LEU A 23 1.96 -13.76 -7.34
N ILE A 24 1.09 -12.99 -8.00
CA ILE A 24 0.43 -13.29 -9.29
C ILE A 24 -0.59 -14.45 -9.19
N THR A 25 -0.29 -15.47 -8.40
CA THR A 25 -1.16 -16.64 -8.21
C THR A 25 -2.09 -16.47 -7.03
N GLU A 26 -3.22 -17.16 -7.05
CA GLU A 26 -4.12 -17.21 -5.90
C GLU A 26 -3.42 -17.77 -4.65
N PRO A 27 -3.69 -17.21 -3.47
CA PRO A 27 -3.19 -17.73 -2.21
C PRO A 27 -3.61 -19.18 -1.98
N GLN A 28 -2.67 -20.02 -1.58
CA GLN A 28 -2.94 -21.42 -1.26
C GLN A 28 -2.48 -21.76 0.15
N GLY A 29 -3.29 -22.56 0.84
CA GLY A 29 -3.04 -22.94 2.23
C GLY A 29 -3.60 -21.90 3.21
N PHE A 30 -4.64 -21.17 2.79
CA PHE A 30 -5.39 -20.24 3.61
C PHE A 30 -6.87 -20.62 3.62
N ASP A 31 -7.46 -20.60 4.79
CA ASP A 31 -8.91 -20.84 4.99
C ASP A 31 -9.71 -19.58 4.62
N TYR A 32 -9.08 -18.41 4.79
CA TYR A 32 -9.63 -17.12 4.38
C TYR A 32 -8.53 -16.27 3.74
N TRP A 33 -8.85 -15.61 2.64
CA TRP A 33 -7.96 -14.66 2.02
C TRP A 33 -8.71 -13.52 1.35
N CYS A 34 -8.20 -12.31 1.58
CA CYS A 34 -8.68 -11.08 0.98
C CYS A 34 -7.45 -10.25 0.56
N ILE A 35 -7.11 -10.33 -0.71
CA ILE A 35 -5.88 -9.75 -1.24
C ILE A 35 -6.14 -8.56 -2.14
N LEU A 36 -5.27 -7.57 -2.07
CA LEU A 36 -5.30 -6.42 -2.97
C LEU A 36 -5.11 -6.85 -4.42
N SER A 37 -5.93 -6.30 -5.31
CA SER A 37 -5.84 -6.45 -6.75
C SER A 37 -5.69 -5.08 -7.44
N GLY A 38 -5.62 -5.05 -8.77
CA GLY A 38 -5.36 -3.81 -9.51
C GLY A 38 -3.90 -3.33 -9.42
N GLN A 39 -3.53 -2.36 -10.24
CA GLN A 39 -2.17 -1.81 -10.33
C GLN A 39 -1.05 -2.87 -10.22
N HIS A 40 -1.07 -3.88 -11.09
CA HIS A 40 -0.13 -5.02 -11.04
C HIS A 40 -0.16 -5.77 -9.70
N GLU A 41 -1.35 -6.00 -9.12
CA GLU A 41 -1.58 -6.71 -7.85
C GLU A 41 -1.02 -6.01 -6.60
N GLN A 42 -0.70 -4.73 -6.71
CA GLN A 42 -0.23 -3.95 -5.59
C GLN A 42 -1.34 -3.17 -4.89
N GLY A 43 -2.51 -3.10 -5.52
CA GLY A 43 -3.67 -2.37 -5.03
C GLY A 43 -3.54 -0.85 -5.08
N ASP A 44 -4.62 -0.19 -4.78
CA ASP A 44 -4.73 1.26 -4.68
C ASP A 44 -4.82 1.72 -3.23
N TYR A 45 -4.42 2.97 -2.95
CA TYR A 45 -4.54 3.53 -1.61
C TYR A 45 -5.97 3.96 -1.28
N TYR A 46 -6.73 4.40 -2.28
CA TYR A 46 -8.11 4.84 -2.13
C TYR A 46 -9.04 3.97 -2.95
N ASN A 47 -10.16 3.61 -2.36
CA ASN A 47 -11.18 2.76 -2.97
C ASN A 47 -10.56 1.51 -3.63
N PRO A 48 -9.81 0.71 -2.86
CA PRO A 48 -9.06 -0.41 -3.40
C PRO A 48 -9.95 -1.53 -3.92
N ASP A 49 -9.44 -2.22 -4.93
CA ASP A 49 -9.98 -3.47 -5.41
C ASP A 49 -9.35 -4.63 -4.64
N PHE A 50 -10.17 -5.60 -4.28
CA PHE A 50 -9.74 -6.84 -3.63
C PHE A 50 -10.20 -8.07 -4.41
N ILE A 51 -9.53 -9.18 -4.18
CA ILE A 51 -10.07 -10.52 -4.45
C ILE A 51 -10.22 -11.20 -3.11
N GLU A 52 -11.46 -11.48 -2.72
CA GLU A 52 -11.83 -12.13 -1.46
C GLU A 52 -12.32 -13.54 -1.73
N ASN A 53 -11.55 -14.53 -1.32
CA ASN A 53 -11.83 -15.95 -1.58
C ASN A 53 -12.27 -16.21 -3.04
N GLY A 54 -11.53 -15.63 -4.00
CA GLY A 54 -11.78 -15.77 -5.43
C GLY A 54 -12.83 -14.83 -6.04
N LYS A 55 -13.47 -13.97 -5.24
CA LYS A 55 -14.46 -13.00 -5.71
C LYS A 55 -13.89 -11.60 -5.74
N HIS A 56 -14.07 -10.90 -6.86
CA HIS A 56 -13.69 -9.48 -6.96
C HIS A 56 -14.64 -8.62 -6.13
N VAL A 57 -14.07 -7.75 -5.30
CA VAL A 57 -14.78 -6.82 -4.42
C VAL A 57 -14.13 -5.45 -4.51
N VAL A 58 -14.93 -4.39 -4.63
CA VAL A 58 -14.47 -3.00 -4.59
C VAL A 58 -14.92 -2.38 -3.28
N GLU A 59 -13.98 -1.89 -2.49
CA GLU A 59 -14.26 -1.27 -1.20
C GLU A 59 -14.09 0.26 -1.29
N GLN A 60 -14.93 0.98 -0.54
CA GLN A 60 -14.85 2.43 -0.46
C GLN A 60 -14.08 2.84 0.79
N GLY A 61 -13.04 3.66 0.62
CA GLY A 61 -12.26 4.18 1.74
C GLY A 61 -10.76 4.13 1.52
N TYR A 62 -10.02 4.18 2.62
CA TYR A 62 -8.56 4.14 2.61
C TYR A 62 -8.05 2.74 2.92
N VAL A 63 -7.15 2.25 2.09
CA VAL A 63 -6.73 0.83 2.09
C VAL A 63 -6.24 0.31 3.44
N THR A 64 -5.47 1.12 4.19
CA THR A 64 -4.95 0.69 5.50
C THR A 64 -6.07 0.45 6.50
N ASP A 65 -7.10 1.32 6.49
CA ASP A 65 -8.26 1.17 7.37
C ASP A 65 -9.05 -0.08 6.99
N ILE A 66 -9.36 -0.23 5.70
CA ILE A 66 -10.11 -1.39 5.19
C ILE A 66 -9.41 -2.72 5.50
N VAL A 67 -8.09 -2.81 5.22
CA VAL A 67 -7.31 -4.02 5.52
C VAL A 67 -7.30 -4.31 7.02
N THR A 68 -7.28 -3.26 7.85
CA THR A 68 -7.33 -3.40 9.31
C THR A 68 -8.70 -3.88 9.77
N ASP A 69 -9.78 -3.30 9.27
CA ASP A 69 -11.15 -3.68 9.62
C ASP A 69 -11.44 -5.15 9.24
N LYS A 70 -11.03 -5.57 8.04
CA LYS A 70 -11.14 -6.97 7.59
C LYS A 70 -10.32 -7.94 8.48
N ALA A 71 -9.16 -7.50 8.96
CA ALA A 71 -8.34 -8.30 9.87
C ALA A 71 -9.02 -8.44 11.26
N ILE A 72 -9.60 -7.37 11.76
CA ILE A 72 -10.36 -7.37 13.02
C ILE A 72 -11.59 -8.28 12.86
N GLU A 73 -12.35 -8.12 11.79
CA GLU A 73 -13.52 -8.95 11.49
C GLU A 73 -13.17 -10.45 11.46
N TYR A 74 -12.09 -10.82 10.78
CA TYR A 74 -11.59 -12.20 10.79
C TYR A 74 -11.27 -12.68 12.21
N LEU A 75 -10.58 -11.88 13.02
CA LEU A 75 -10.22 -12.24 14.39
C LEU A 75 -11.44 -12.41 15.31
N GLU A 76 -12.49 -11.63 15.08
CA GLU A 76 -13.74 -11.72 15.86
C GLU A 76 -14.54 -12.98 15.52
N HIS A 77 -14.56 -13.36 14.24
CA HIS A 77 -15.39 -14.46 13.74
C HIS A 77 -14.68 -15.82 13.66
N ARG A 78 -13.36 -15.87 13.83
CA ARG A 78 -12.61 -17.13 13.79
C ARG A 78 -13.07 -18.10 14.89
N ASP A 79 -12.87 -19.39 14.69
CA ASP A 79 -13.05 -20.40 15.74
C ASP A 79 -12.02 -20.19 16.87
N LYS A 80 -12.48 -19.71 18.03
CA LYS A 80 -11.62 -19.37 19.17
C LYS A 80 -11.05 -20.60 19.89
N SER A 81 -11.52 -21.80 19.56
CA SER A 81 -10.98 -23.06 20.11
C SER A 81 -9.74 -23.56 19.37
N ARG A 82 -9.42 -22.97 18.20
CA ARG A 82 -8.29 -23.35 17.35
C ARG A 82 -7.20 -22.27 17.33
N PRO A 83 -5.93 -22.66 17.26
CA PRO A 83 -4.85 -21.69 16.99
C PRO A 83 -5.03 -21.09 15.60
N PHE A 84 -4.46 -19.91 15.36
CA PHE A 84 -4.54 -19.25 14.06
C PHE A 84 -3.19 -18.70 13.63
N CYS A 85 -3.03 -18.54 12.33
CA CYS A 85 -1.94 -17.80 11.70
C CYS A 85 -2.53 -16.84 10.68
N MET A 86 -2.37 -15.54 10.91
CA MET A 86 -2.83 -14.50 10.00
C MET A 86 -1.62 -13.75 9.42
N MET A 87 -1.52 -13.70 8.11
CA MET A 87 -0.63 -12.82 7.38
C MET A 87 -1.36 -11.48 7.14
N PHE A 88 -0.98 -10.47 7.90
CA PHE A 88 -1.58 -9.13 7.84
C PHE A 88 -0.63 -8.19 7.11
N HIS A 89 -0.94 -7.90 5.83
CA HIS A 89 -0.04 -7.25 4.91
C HIS A 89 -0.58 -5.90 4.44
N GLN A 90 -0.09 -4.83 5.04
CA GLN A 90 -0.44 -3.47 4.63
C GLN A 90 0.20 -3.08 3.29
N LYS A 91 -0.50 -2.22 2.50
CA LYS A 91 0.07 -1.60 1.31
C LYS A 91 1.10 -0.52 1.68
N ALA A 92 0.76 0.31 2.67
CA ALA A 92 1.67 1.34 3.16
C ALA A 92 2.90 0.73 3.85
N PRO A 93 4.10 1.30 3.71
CA PRO A 93 4.45 2.56 3.04
C PRO A 93 5.00 2.38 1.61
N HIS A 94 4.39 1.54 0.78
CA HIS A 94 4.85 1.37 -0.61
C HIS A 94 4.71 2.68 -1.40
N ARG A 95 5.66 2.96 -2.29
CA ARG A 95 5.58 4.01 -3.30
C ARG A 95 4.19 3.91 -3.98
N ASN A 96 3.42 4.92 -4.08
CA ASN A 96 3.68 6.35 -4.08
C ASN A 96 3.30 7.10 -2.77
N TRP A 97 3.28 6.44 -1.65
CA TRP A 97 3.11 7.06 -0.32
C TRP A 97 1.88 7.99 -0.21
N MET A 98 0.72 7.52 -0.60
CA MET A 98 -0.51 8.30 -0.48
C MET A 98 -0.99 8.27 0.97
N PRO A 99 -1.07 9.41 1.68
CA PRO A 99 -1.50 9.44 3.08
C PRO A 99 -3.02 9.27 3.20
N ALA A 100 -3.48 8.81 4.35
CA ALA A 100 -4.90 8.86 4.67
C ALA A 100 -5.39 10.32 4.75
N PRO A 101 -6.69 10.60 4.47
CA PRO A 101 -7.21 11.98 4.48
C PRO A 101 -7.00 12.70 5.80
N ARG A 102 -7.00 11.98 6.93
CA ARG A 102 -6.76 12.54 8.27
C ARG A 102 -5.33 13.03 8.48
N HIS A 103 -4.39 12.57 7.66
CA HIS A 103 -2.96 12.91 7.76
C HIS A 103 -2.52 13.96 6.72
N LEU A 104 -3.39 14.33 5.79
CA LEU A 104 -3.11 15.40 4.84
C LEU A 104 -2.84 16.71 5.58
N GLY A 105 -1.70 17.33 5.29
CA GLY A 105 -1.27 18.55 5.92
C GLY A 105 -0.68 18.40 7.34
N MET A 106 -0.55 17.18 7.86
CA MET A 106 -0.05 16.93 9.23
C MET A 106 1.30 17.60 9.50
N PHE A 107 2.15 17.70 8.51
CA PHE A 107 3.52 18.20 8.64
C PHE A 107 3.77 19.52 7.88
N ASN A 108 2.72 20.25 7.46
CA ASN A 108 2.89 21.48 6.68
C ASN A 108 3.76 22.55 7.36
N ASN A 109 3.80 22.55 8.68
CA ASN A 109 4.61 23.50 9.48
C ASN A 109 5.82 22.84 10.15
N THR A 110 6.22 21.66 9.68
CA THR A 110 7.33 20.91 10.28
C THR A 110 8.55 20.95 9.37
N ILE A 111 9.65 21.50 9.89
CA ILE A 111 10.96 21.41 9.24
C ILE A 111 11.64 20.13 9.72
N PHE A 112 11.86 19.19 8.82
CA PHE A 112 12.61 17.98 9.13
C PHE A 112 14.11 18.26 9.03
N PRO A 113 14.91 17.86 10.02
CA PRO A 113 16.36 17.99 9.94
C PRO A 113 16.90 17.08 8.83
N GLU A 114 17.83 17.59 8.06
CA GLU A 114 18.54 16.76 7.08
C GLU A 114 19.38 15.70 7.81
N PRO A 115 19.25 14.42 7.45
CA PRO A 115 20.12 13.39 8.02
C PRO A 115 21.56 13.60 7.55
N GLY A 116 22.55 13.41 8.42
CA GLY A 116 23.96 13.59 8.09
C GLY A 116 24.48 12.67 6.96
N THR A 117 23.66 11.67 6.56
CA THR A 117 23.94 10.76 5.46
C THR A 117 23.20 11.11 4.17
N LEU A 118 22.52 12.25 4.08
CA LEU A 118 21.74 12.63 2.90
C LEU A 118 22.61 12.69 1.63
N PHE A 119 23.84 13.17 1.76
CA PHE A 119 24.84 13.26 0.68
C PHE A 119 26.02 12.32 0.93
N ASP A 120 25.75 11.11 1.42
CA ASP A 120 26.77 10.12 1.72
C ASP A 120 27.51 9.68 0.43
N THR A 121 28.82 9.66 0.47
CA THR A 121 29.65 9.18 -0.63
C THR A 121 29.74 7.67 -0.71
N TYR A 122 29.18 6.95 0.26
CA TYR A 122 29.27 5.49 0.46
C TYR A 122 30.72 4.97 0.56
N GLU A 123 31.68 5.84 0.95
CA GLU A 123 33.06 5.40 1.18
C GLU A 123 33.14 4.35 2.31
N GLY A 124 33.94 3.32 2.10
CA GLY A 124 34.07 2.21 3.03
C GLY A 124 32.91 1.21 3.05
N ARG A 125 31.86 1.42 2.22
CA ARG A 125 30.73 0.50 2.10
C ARG A 125 30.87 -0.47 0.95
N GLY A 126 30.08 -1.54 0.96
CA GLY A 126 30.06 -2.55 -0.10
C GLY A 126 29.60 -1.98 -1.45
N ARG A 127 30.02 -2.63 -2.53
CA ARG A 127 29.77 -2.24 -3.91
C ARG A 127 28.28 -1.99 -4.22
N ALA A 128 27.38 -2.83 -3.72
CA ALA A 128 25.94 -2.68 -3.93
C ALA A 128 25.37 -1.34 -3.39
N ALA A 129 25.89 -0.86 -2.27
CA ALA A 129 25.47 0.45 -1.73
C ALA A 129 26.03 1.61 -2.55
N LYS A 130 27.26 1.46 -3.08
CA LYS A 130 27.95 2.48 -3.85
C LYS A 130 27.42 2.60 -5.29
N GLU A 131 27.05 1.48 -5.91
CA GLU A 131 26.62 1.39 -7.31
C GLU A 131 25.09 1.41 -7.47
N GLN A 132 24.31 1.55 -6.39
CA GLN A 132 22.87 1.70 -6.48
C GLN A 132 22.50 3.01 -7.20
N ASP A 133 21.45 2.98 -8.00
CA ASP A 133 21.00 4.13 -8.81
C ASP A 133 19.85 4.91 -8.18
N MET A 134 19.35 4.47 -7.03
CA MET A 134 18.25 5.15 -6.33
C MET A 134 18.74 6.39 -5.62
N SER A 135 18.37 7.55 -6.13
CA SER A 135 18.65 8.85 -5.52
C SER A 135 17.40 9.73 -5.54
N ILE A 136 17.39 10.75 -4.68
CA ILE A 136 16.32 11.76 -4.70
C ILE A 136 16.31 12.46 -6.05
N GLU A 137 17.48 12.85 -6.54
CA GLU A 137 17.66 13.62 -7.77
C GLU A 137 17.17 12.88 -9.03
N HIS A 138 17.46 11.58 -9.15
CA HIS A 138 17.23 10.85 -10.40
C HIS A 138 16.08 9.83 -10.34
N THR A 139 15.70 9.39 -9.15
CA THR A 139 14.72 8.31 -9.00
C THR A 139 13.35 8.79 -8.56
N LEU A 140 13.27 9.83 -7.74
CA LEU A 140 12.00 10.44 -7.37
C LEU A 140 11.50 11.32 -8.52
N THR A 141 10.20 11.27 -8.77
CA THR A 141 9.55 12.06 -9.82
C THR A 141 8.57 13.06 -9.23
N ASP A 142 8.44 14.19 -9.92
CA ASP A 142 7.60 15.32 -9.48
C ASP A 142 6.13 14.93 -9.34
N ASP A 143 5.64 14.11 -10.27
CA ASP A 143 4.24 13.66 -10.28
C ASP A 143 3.96 12.56 -9.27
N TRP A 144 4.73 11.46 -9.32
CA TRP A 144 4.41 10.24 -8.61
C TRP A 144 4.86 10.23 -7.14
N ASP A 145 6.04 10.79 -6.87
CA ASP A 145 6.64 10.79 -5.55
C ASP A 145 6.38 12.09 -4.79
N LEU A 146 6.65 13.22 -5.42
CA LEU A 146 6.55 14.54 -4.80
C LEU A 146 5.15 15.15 -4.92
N LYS A 147 4.33 14.68 -5.87
CA LYS A 147 2.93 15.10 -6.07
C LYS A 147 2.78 16.60 -6.34
N LEU A 148 3.70 17.15 -7.13
CA LEU A 148 3.78 18.58 -7.43
C LEU A 148 2.80 19.02 -8.54
N LEU A 149 2.07 18.08 -9.16
CA LEU A 149 1.07 18.43 -10.18
C LEU A 149 -0.22 18.94 -9.53
N THR A 150 -0.62 20.12 -9.97
CA THR A 150 -1.93 20.66 -9.67
C THR A 150 -3.05 19.84 -10.32
N ARG A 151 -4.28 20.00 -9.83
CA ARG A 151 -5.46 19.38 -10.48
C ARG A 151 -5.58 19.75 -11.95
N GLU A 152 -5.32 21.02 -12.32
CA GLU A 152 -5.39 21.47 -13.69
C GLU A 152 -4.36 20.77 -14.59
N GLU A 153 -3.15 20.60 -14.11
CA GLU A 153 -2.09 19.87 -14.83
C GLU A 153 -2.42 18.40 -14.99
N MET A 154 -2.92 17.75 -13.94
CA MET A 154 -3.37 16.36 -14.02
C MET A 154 -4.50 16.16 -15.03
N LEU A 155 -5.40 17.13 -15.19
CA LEU A 155 -6.51 17.07 -16.15
C LEU A 155 -6.05 17.27 -17.61
N LYS A 156 -4.87 17.86 -17.85
CA LYS A 156 -4.28 17.99 -19.20
C LYS A 156 -3.76 16.65 -19.73
N ASP A 157 -3.34 15.77 -18.85
CA ASP A 157 -2.91 14.40 -19.17
C ASP A 157 -3.58 13.38 -18.24
N THR A 158 -4.76 12.96 -18.62
CA THR A 158 -5.53 11.96 -17.85
C THR A 158 -4.94 10.56 -17.88
N ALA A 159 -3.92 10.30 -18.71
CA ALA A 159 -3.15 9.07 -18.68
C ALA A 159 -2.05 9.09 -17.61
N ASN A 160 -1.72 10.27 -17.06
CA ASN A 160 -0.75 10.41 -16.00
C ASN A 160 -1.12 9.52 -14.80
N ARG A 161 -0.12 8.84 -14.27
CA ARG A 161 -0.30 7.86 -13.19
C ARG A 161 -0.78 8.49 -11.87
N LEU A 162 -0.43 9.75 -11.57
CA LEU A 162 -0.96 10.44 -10.40
C LEU A 162 -2.47 10.71 -10.56
N TYR A 163 -2.91 11.14 -11.76
CA TYR A 163 -4.33 11.30 -12.04
C TYR A 163 -5.10 9.98 -11.88
N GLN A 164 -4.54 8.85 -12.29
CA GLN A 164 -5.21 7.55 -12.17
C GLN A 164 -5.50 7.16 -10.71
N VAL A 165 -4.65 7.53 -9.76
CA VAL A 165 -4.89 7.31 -8.33
C VAL A 165 -5.74 8.43 -7.72
N TYR A 166 -5.54 9.69 -8.14
CA TYR A 166 -6.33 10.84 -7.70
C TYR A 166 -7.83 10.68 -8.01
N LYS A 167 -8.19 10.26 -9.21
CA LYS A 167 -9.58 10.06 -9.61
C LYS A 167 -10.32 8.99 -8.80
N ARG A 168 -9.61 8.10 -8.12
CA ARG A 168 -10.22 7.10 -7.22
C ARG A 168 -10.67 7.71 -5.89
N MET A 169 -10.15 8.86 -5.53
CA MET A 169 -10.53 9.52 -4.29
C MET A 169 -11.98 10.04 -4.37
N PRO A 170 -12.75 9.94 -3.28
CA PRO A 170 -14.01 10.67 -3.16
C PRO A 170 -13.81 12.19 -3.32
N ALA A 171 -14.79 12.92 -3.85
CA ALA A 171 -14.67 14.35 -4.11
C ALA A 171 -14.24 15.18 -2.88
N VAL A 172 -14.72 14.81 -1.69
CA VAL A 172 -14.32 15.47 -0.44
C VAL A 172 -12.84 15.30 -0.14
N VAL A 173 -12.28 14.14 -0.49
CA VAL A 173 -10.84 13.86 -0.33
C VAL A 173 -10.03 14.58 -1.40
N GLN A 174 -10.51 14.62 -2.64
CA GLN A 174 -9.88 15.41 -3.72
C GLN A 174 -9.76 16.87 -3.34
N ASN A 175 -10.85 17.48 -2.84
CA ASN A 175 -10.84 18.89 -2.42
C ASN A 175 -9.84 19.14 -1.28
N LYS A 176 -9.72 18.21 -0.34
CA LYS A 176 -8.73 18.32 0.74
C LYS A 176 -7.30 18.13 0.21
N TRP A 177 -7.11 17.19 -0.71
CA TRP A 177 -5.85 16.98 -1.39
C TRP A 177 -5.38 18.25 -2.12
N ASP A 178 -6.27 18.83 -2.94
CA ASP A 178 -5.98 20.04 -3.70
C ASP A 178 -5.60 21.22 -2.77
N SER A 179 -6.20 21.31 -1.58
CA SER A 179 -5.83 22.34 -0.60
C SER A 179 -4.47 22.19 0.04
N VAL A 180 -3.84 21.02 -0.08
CA VAL A 180 -2.55 20.70 0.54
C VAL A 180 -1.41 20.67 -0.50
N TYR A 181 -1.71 20.21 -1.72
CA TYR A 181 -0.74 20.01 -2.80
C TYR A 181 -0.90 20.99 -3.97
N ALA A 182 -1.81 21.97 -3.86
CA ALA A 182 -2.03 23.00 -4.87
C ALA A 182 -1.04 24.16 -4.75
#